data_b987a698fd8f557f4fba1e61c55d0f3b
#
_entry.id   b987a698fd8f557f4fba1e61c55d0f3b
#
_cell.length_a   1.000
_cell.length_b   1.000
_cell.length_c   1.000
_cell.angle_alpha   90.00
_cell.angle_beta   90.00
_cell.angle_gamma   90.00
#
_symmetry.space_group_name_H-M   'P 1'
#
loop_
_entity.id
_entity.type
_entity.pdbx_description
1 polymer ?
#
loop_
_entity_poly.entity_id
_entity_poly.type
_entity_poly.pdbx_seq_one_letter_code
_entity_poly.pdbx_strand_id
1 'polypeptide(L)'
;ENMSLCGPSPQILPWRKLMTKKRFGAFSVLTALALAISTLVAPAQAATKNLIIWADSGKAPAVKKAIAPWATANGVTVNVVVKDFGKVRDELITAGPKGLGPDILVGPHDWLGSVVASGALARMTNVDKAAFAAPVVDAMSYKGLLYGVPWNVENIALIVNTDLVPTAPKTLTEMETQCAALKTAGKTKVCLEIPYGDPYHHYPLFTALGGYVFGWKNGFWSTKDIGIASKTFLANAAKIDGYYKDGILSKDSGYEFTQWYAGKAAFMVTGPWNIGNLKKQTAVKYAVVPFPSGAAQSRPFMGVNGLYISKFAKNSVTARAFLSNYAVSSDFQLAMYKEFGVAPALLNAQSDAAVTSNKELAGFASFSGVAQPMPNIPQMGSVWTDWGNAWKTVADGKSTAS
;
A
#
# COMPACT_ATOMS: atom_id res chain seq x y z
N GLU A 1 10.09 54.94 -38.26
CA GLU A 1 9.65 54.87 -39.69
C GLU A 1 8.63 53.73 -39.78
N ASN A 2 7.42 54.15 -39.82
CA ASN A 2 6.30 54.06 -40.74
C ASN A 2 6.35 52.83 -41.71
N MET A 3 5.39 51.94 -41.72
CA MET A 3 4.19 52.16 -42.54
C MET A 3 3.10 51.09 -42.26
N SER A 4 1.91 51.63 -42.03
CA SER A 4 0.59 51.07 -42.14
C SER A 4 0.32 50.52 -43.56
N LEU A 5 -0.43 49.42 -43.67
CA LEU A 5 -1.39 49.24 -44.76
C LEU A 5 -2.58 48.35 -44.30
N CYS A 6 -3.71 48.99 -44.35
CA CYS A 6 -5.09 48.55 -44.19
C CYS A 6 -5.62 47.92 -45.50
N GLY A 7 -6.57 46.98 -45.41
CA GLY A 7 -7.46 46.67 -46.55
C GLY A 7 -8.14 45.32 -46.46
N PRO A 8 -9.31 45.14 -47.07
CA PRO A 8 -10.62 45.40 -46.44
C PRO A 8 -11.49 44.12 -46.30
N SER A 9 -12.53 44.22 -45.49
CA SER A 9 -13.62 43.24 -45.32
C SER A 9 -14.45 43.05 -46.60
N PRO A 10 -15.00 41.89 -46.84
CA PRO A 10 -16.13 41.78 -47.78
C PRO A 10 -17.47 41.73 -47.04
N GLN A 11 -18.40 42.41 -47.68
CA GLN A 11 -19.74 42.80 -47.30
C GLN A 11 -20.75 41.65 -47.37
N ILE A 12 -21.74 41.80 -46.53
CA ILE A 12 -23.00 41.06 -46.44
C ILE A 12 -23.89 41.46 -47.61
N LEU A 13 -24.55 40.51 -48.25
CA LEU A 13 -25.73 40.77 -49.11
C LEU A 13 -26.88 39.82 -48.79
N PRO A 14 -28.13 40.36 -48.69
CA PRO A 14 -29.30 39.59 -48.27
C PRO A 14 -30.10 39.11 -49.47
N TRP A 15 -30.63 37.91 -49.41
CA TRP A 15 -31.69 37.49 -50.40
C TRP A 15 -33.01 37.33 -49.70
N ARG A 16 -33.90 38.18 -50.19
CA ARG A 16 -35.35 38.26 -49.93
C ARG A 16 -36.13 37.43 -50.92
N LYS A 17 -37.14 36.73 -50.41
CA LYS A 17 -38.45 36.39 -50.92
C LYS A 17 -38.63 35.86 -52.36
N LEU A 18 -39.29 34.71 -52.42
CA LEU A 18 -40.50 34.63 -53.28
C LEU A 18 -41.54 33.66 -52.72
N MET A 19 -42.73 34.18 -52.42
CA MET A 19 -43.92 33.39 -52.15
C MET A 19 -44.55 32.95 -53.47
N THR A 20 -45.11 31.76 -53.55
CA THR A 20 -46.27 31.49 -54.38
C THR A 20 -47.25 30.57 -53.67
N LYS A 21 -48.45 31.10 -53.44
CA LYS A 21 -49.67 30.39 -53.03
C LYS A 21 -50.20 29.53 -54.13
N LYS A 22 -50.66 28.32 -53.88
CA LYS A 22 -51.80 27.72 -54.56
C LYS A 22 -52.64 26.95 -53.53
N ARG A 23 -53.90 27.40 -53.47
CA ARG A 23 -55.06 26.78 -52.79
C ARG A 23 -55.72 25.76 -53.73
N PHE A 24 -56.29 24.73 -53.13
CA PHE A 24 -57.56 24.00 -53.45
C PHE A 24 -57.39 22.62 -52.72
N GLY A 25 -58.27 22.06 -51.98
CA GLY A 25 -59.69 22.23 -51.68
C GLY A 25 -60.14 20.95 -51.06
N ALA A 26 -60.79 21.11 -49.99
CA ALA A 26 -61.81 20.35 -49.25
C ALA A 26 -62.11 18.87 -49.51
N PHE A 27 -62.37 18.19 -48.43
CA PHE A 27 -63.50 17.39 -47.97
C PHE A 27 -63.07 16.03 -47.34
N SER A 28 -63.26 15.96 -46.05
CA SER A 28 -63.90 14.95 -45.21
C SER A 28 -63.57 13.48 -45.42
N VAL A 29 -63.11 12.83 -44.33
CA VAL A 29 -63.89 11.86 -43.53
C VAL A 29 -63.14 11.57 -42.21
N LEU A 30 -63.83 11.78 -41.09
CA LEU A 30 -63.44 11.30 -39.79
C LEU A 30 -63.42 9.78 -39.79
N THR A 31 -62.29 9.19 -39.41
CA THR A 31 -62.32 7.90 -38.74
C THR A 31 -61.28 7.93 -37.63
N ALA A 32 -61.81 8.04 -36.43
CA ALA A 32 -61.02 7.92 -35.20
C ALA A 32 -60.47 6.48 -35.08
N LEU A 33 -59.18 6.31 -35.27
CA LEU A 33 -58.48 5.11 -34.83
C LEU A 33 -57.47 5.56 -33.80
N ALA A 34 -57.91 5.53 -32.52
CA ALA A 34 -57.07 5.65 -31.37
C ALA A 34 -56.18 4.41 -31.31
N LEU A 35 -55.02 4.44 -31.96
CA LEU A 35 -53.94 3.53 -31.64
C LEU A 35 -53.36 3.97 -30.30
N ALA A 36 -53.76 3.27 -29.24
CA ALA A 36 -53.06 3.27 -27.98
C ALA A 36 -51.65 2.70 -28.22
N ILE A 37 -50.67 3.56 -28.49
CA ILE A 37 -49.27 3.25 -28.37
C ILE A 37 -49.00 3.18 -26.87
N SER A 38 -49.27 2.00 -26.27
CA SER A 38 -48.69 1.59 -25.02
C SER A 38 -47.18 1.50 -25.24
N THR A 39 -46.46 2.58 -25.07
CA THR A 39 -45.02 2.55 -24.87
C THR A 39 -44.80 1.65 -23.62
N LEU A 40 -44.55 0.39 -23.86
CA LEU A 40 -43.86 -0.46 -22.89
C LEU A 40 -42.54 0.22 -22.63
N VAL A 41 -42.52 1.12 -21.63
CA VAL A 41 -41.31 1.53 -20.97
C VAL A 41 -40.86 0.26 -20.22
N ALA A 42 -40.12 -0.60 -20.94
CA ALA A 42 -39.34 -1.62 -20.25
C ALA A 42 -38.57 -0.88 -19.17
N PRO A 43 -38.67 -1.29 -17.89
CA PRO A 43 -37.84 -0.68 -16.88
C PRO A 43 -36.41 -0.78 -17.40
N ALA A 44 -35.77 0.36 -17.61
CA ALA A 44 -34.35 0.40 -17.94
C ALA A 44 -33.68 -0.42 -16.83
N GLN A 45 -33.29 -1.64 -17.18
CA GLN A 45 -32.60 -2.54 -16.27
C GLN A 45 -31.35 -1.78 -15.87
N ALA A 46 -31.36 -1.21 -14.66
CA ALA A 46 -30.25 -0.43 -14.16
C ALA A 46 -29.02 -1.30 -14.33
N ALA A 47 -28.12 -0.89 -15.21
CA ALA A 47 -26.90 -1.63 -15.49
C ALA A 47 -26.30 -1.99 -14.13
N THR A 48 -26.16 -3.28 -13.83
CA THR A 48 -25.61 -3.74 -12.55
C THR A 48 -24.25 -3.10 -12.41
N LYS A 49 -24.14 -2.19 -11.42
CA LYS A 49 -22.88 -1.52 -11.14
C LYS A 49 -21.93 -2.57 -10.56
N ASN A 50 -21.01 -3.05 -11.37
CA ASN A 50 -20.01 -4.03 -10.95
C ASN A 50 -18.72 -3.28 -10.58
N LEU A 51 -18.04 -3.72 -9.54
CA LEU A 51 -16.74 -3.18 -9.13
C LEU A 51 -15.76 -4.33 -8.96
N ILE A 52 -14.66 -4.31 -9.71
CA ILE A 52 -13.60 -5.31 -9.63
C ILE A 52 -12.44 -4.71 -8.82
N ILE A 53 -12.08 -5.38 -7.74
CA ILE A 53 -10.99 -4.98 -6.84
C ILE A 53 -9.92 -6.07 -6.84
N TRP A 54 -8.65 -5.71 -7.09
CA TRP A 54 -7.53 -6.62 -6.92
C TRP A 54 -6.85 -6.36 -5.59
N ALA A 55 -6.68 -7.41 -4.80
CA ALA A 55 -5.97 -7.39 -3.52
C ALA A 55 -5.21 -8.71 -3.33
N ASP A 56 -4.16 -8.69 -2.52
CA ASP A 56 -3.49 -9.94 -2.12
C ASP A 56 -4.33 -10.76 -1.12
N SER A 57 -3.91 -12.01 -0.90
CA SER A 57 -4.64 -12.96 -0.05
C SER A 57 -4.82 -12.49 1.39
N GLY A 58 -3.90 -11.69 1.92
CA GLY A 58 -4.00 -11.16 3.28
C GLY A 58 -5.06 -10.06 3.39
N LYS A 59 -5.16 -9.19 2.39
CA LYS A 59 -6.04 -7.99 2.42
C LYS A 59 -7.42 -8.26 1.85
N ALA A 60 -7.56 -9.18 0.88
CA ALA A 60 -8.81 -9.43 0.18
C ALA A 60 -10.01 -9.76 1.10
N PRO A 61 -9.89 -10.59 2.14
CA PRO A 61 -10.99 -10.85 3.07
C PRO A 61 -11.47 -9.59 3.80
N ALA A 62 -10.54 -8.75 4.27
CA ALA A 62 -10.86 -7.50 4.95
C ALA A 62 -11.55 -6.50 4.02
N VAL A 63 -11.03 -6.31 2.80
CA VAL A 63 -11.65 -5.45 1.78
C VAL A 63 -13.06 -5.91 1.46
N LYS A 64 -13.26 -7.22 1.26
CA LYS A 64 -14.60 -7.78 0.96
C LYS A 64 -15.62 -7.50 2.05
N LYS A 65 -15.22 -7.66 3.31
CA LYS A 65 -16.10 -7.37 4.46
C LYS A 65 -16.35 -5.87 4.65
N ALA A 66 -15.30 -5.05 4.56
CA ALA A 66 -15.39 -3.63 4.81
C ALA A 66 -16.22 -2.88 3.75
N ILE A 67 -16.19 -3.30 2.48
CA ILE A 67 -16.96 -2.68 1.40
C ILE A 67 -18.42 -3.12 1.36
N ALA A 68 -18.77 -4.26 1.96
CA ALA A 68 -20.09 -4.88 1.82
C ALA A 68 -21.26 -3.97 2.22
N PRO A 69 -21.24 -3.21 3.34
CA PRO A 69 -22.33 -2.30 3.71
C PRO A 69 -22.59 -1.23 2.65
N TRP A 70 -21.51 -0.61 2.14
CA TRP A 70 -21.62 0.38 1.08
C TRP A 70 -22.12 -0.22 -0.24
N ALA A 71 -21.64 -1.39 -0.61
CA ALA A 71 -22.05 -2.08 -1.82
C ALA A 71 -23.55 -2.39 -1.80
N THR A 72 -24.07 -2.90 -0.68
CA THR A 72 -25.51 -3.17 -0.48
C THR A 72 -26.32 -1.89 -0.58
N ALA A 73 -25.92 -0.82 0.13
CA ALA A 73 -26.65 0.46 0.15
C ALA A 73 -26.70 1.14 -1.24
N ASN A 74 -25.74 0.87 -2.10
CA ASN A 74 -25.62 1.51 -3.44
C ASN A 74 -26.01 0.58 -4.61
N GLY A 75 -26.46 -0.65 -4.33
CA GLY A 75 -26.81 -1.63 -5.37
C GLY A 75 -25.62 -2.01 -6.25
N VAL A 76 -24.41 -2.12 -5.65
CA VAL A 76 -23.16 -2.43 -6.35
C VAL A 76 -22.78 -3.89 -6.10
N THR A 77 -22.52 -4.65 -7.15
CA THR A 77 -21.89 -5.97 -7.05
C THR A 77 -20.36 -5.78 -6.98
N VAL A 78 -19.74 -6.30 -5.92
CA VAL A 78 -18.29 -6.19 -5.73
C VAL A 78 -17.64 -7.56 -5.90
N ASN A 79 -16.64 -7.64 -6.78
CA ASN A 79 -15.80 -8.81 -6.98
C ASN A 79 -14.38 -8.49 -6.51
N VAL A 80 -13.98 -9.03 -5.36
CA VAL A 80 -12.60 -8.94 -4.86
C VAL A 80 -11.82 -10.15 -5.36
N VAL A 81 -10.90 -9.91 -6.30
CA VAL A 81 -10.05 -10.92 -6.91
C VAL A 81 -8.74 -11.00 -6.15
N VAL A 82 -8.44 -12.20 -5.63
CA VAL A 82 -7.17 -12.47 -4.94
C VAL A 82 -6.04 -12.56 -5.96
N LYS A 83 -4.98 -11.82 -5.72
CA LYS A 83 -3.78 -11.76 -6.56
C LYS A 83 -2.52 -12.07 -5.75
N ASP A 84 -1.49 -12.53 -6.42
CA ASP A 84 -0.15 -12.66 -5.86
C ASP A 84 0.44 -11.28 -5.58
N PHE A 85 0.84 -11.02 -4.32
CA PHE A 85 1.38 -9.73 -3.89
C PHE A 85 2.59 -9.29 -4.72
N GLY A 86 3.50 -10.23 -5.03
CA GLY A 86 4.73 -9.94 -5.79
C GLY A 86 4.50 -9.65 -7.27
N LYS A 87 3.29 -9.94 -7.80
CA LYS A 87 2.98 -9.84 -9.24
C LYS A 87 1.89 -8.82 -9.57
N VAL A 88 0.97 -8.54 -8.64
CA VAL A 88 -0.24 -7.76 -8.92
C VAL A 88 0.02 -6.36 -9.46
N ARG A 89 1.11 -5.71 -9.02
CA ARG A 89 1.55 -4.41 -9.54
C ARG A 89 1.83 -4.49 -11.05
N ASP A 90 2.64 -5.44 -11.45
CA ASP A 90 3.09 -5.61 -12.85
C ASP A 90 1.97 -6.18 -13.72
N GLU A 91 1.10 -7.00 -13.14
CA GLU A 91 -0.13 -7.44 -13.81
C GLU A 91 -1.07 -6.25 -14.12
N LEU A 92 -1.23 -5.27 -13.22
CA LEU A 92 -2.03 -4.07 -13.52
C LEU A 92 -1.41 -3.31 -14.71
N ILE A 93 -0.09 -3.12 -14.71
CA ILE A 93 0.62 -2.39 -15.79
C ILE A 93 0.42 -3.08 -17.14
N THR A 94 0.43 -4.41 -17.17
CA THR A 94 0.36 -5.20 -18.41
C THR A 94 -1.05 -5.55 -18.86
N ALA A 95 -1.97 -5.83 -17.94
CA ALA A 95 -3.35 -6.22 -18.20
C ALA A 95 -4.30 -5.02 -18.32
N GLY A 96 -4.01 -3.92 -17.61
CA GLY A 96 -4.84 -2.72 -17.61
C GLY A 96 -5.11 -2.17 -19.00
N PRO A 97 -4.10 -1.88 -19.83
CA PRO A 97 -4.29 -1.38 -21.19
C PRO A 97 -5.11 -2.30 -22.10
N LYS A 98 -5.16 -3.60 -21.79
CA LYS A 98 -5.96 -4.60 -22.51
C LYS A 98 -7.41 -4.69 -22.01
N GLY A 99 -7.79 -3.85 -21.03
CA GLY A 99 -9.12 -3.89 -20.41
C GLY A 99 -9.37 -5.12 -19.53
N LEU A 100 -8.31 -5.81 -19.10
CA LEU A 100 -8.34 -7.01 -18.25
C LEU A 100 -7.94 -6.70 -16.79
N GLY A 101 -7.74 -5.43 -16.47
CA GLY A 101 -7.38 -4.96 -15.13
C GLY A 101 -8.59 -4.74 -14.21
N PRO A 102 -8.34 -4.37 -12.94
CA PRO A 102 -9.36 -4.02 -11.95
C PRO A 102 -9.89 -2.60 -12.15
N ASP A 103 -10.98 -2.27 -11.46
CA ASP A 103 -11.39 -0.88 -11.22
C ASP A 103 -10.55 -0.25 -10.10
N ILE A 104 -10.26 -1.05 -9.04
CA ILE A 104 -9.46 -0.63 -7.89
C ILE A 104 -8.35 -1.65 -7.63
N LEU A 105 -7.12 -1.15 -7.44
CA LEU A 105 -5.99 -1.89 -6.90
C LEU A 105 -5.82 -1.57 -5.41
N VAL A 106 -5.55 -2.59 -4.60
CA VAL A 106 -5.14 -2.45 -3.19
C VAL A 106 -3.67 -2.81 -3.07
N GLY A 107 -2.87 -1.91 -2.53
CA GLY A 107 -1.43 -2.17 -2.39
C GLY A 107 -0.66 -1.07 -1.66
N PRO A 108 0.63 -1.30 -1.37
CA PRO A 108 1.48 -0.37 -0.66
C PRO A 108 1.93 0.80 -1.55
N HIS A 109 2.31 1.88 -0.90
CA HIS A 109 2.61 3.15 -1.56
C HIS A 109 3.92 3.17 -2.38
N ASP A 110 4.87 2.29 -2.11
CA ASP A 110 6.12 2.18 -2.87
C ASP A 110 5.90 1.76 -4.34
N TRP A 111 4.73 1.18 -4.65
CA TRP A 111 4.35 0.86 -6.04
C TRP A 111 3.98 2.10 -6.85
N LEU A 112 3.61 3.19 -6.15
CA LEU A 112 2.99 4.37 -6.76
C LEU A 112 3.82 4.95 -7.91
N GLY A 113 5.11 5.14 -7.71
CA GLY A 113 6.00 5.71 -8.72
C GLY A 113 6.00 4.92 -10.03
N SER A 114 6.14 3.59 -9.96
CA SER A 114 6.14 2.70 -11.12
C SER A 114 4.79 2.68 -11.83
N VAL A 115 3.68 2.57 -11.07
CA VAL A 115 2.35 2.44 -11.64
C VAL A 115 1.86 3.78 -12.23
N VAL A 116 2.24 4.91 -11.62
CA VAL A 116 1.95 6.24 -12.22
C VAL A 116 2.80 6.50 -13.46
N ALA A 117 4.09 6.13 -13.43
CA ALA A 117 4.97 6.30 -14.59
C ALA A 117 4.51 5.48 -15.79
N SER A 118 3.91 4.29 -15.58
CA SER A 118 3.30 3.48 -16.64
C SER A 118 1.93 4.01 -17.13
N GLY A 119 1.39 5.07 -16.51
CA GLY A 119 0.08 5.62 -16.84
C GLY A 119 -1.10 4.76 -16.37
N ALA A 120 -0.91 3.81 -15.46
CA ALA A 120 -1.93 2.85 -15.06
C ALA A 120 -2.85 3.32 -13.92
N LEU A 121 -2.57 4.46 -13.26
CA LEU A 121 -3.41 5.01 -12.20
C LEU A 121 -4.12 6.31 -12.61
N ALA A 122 -5.34 6.48 -12.11
CA ALA A 122 -6.08 7.73 -12.17
C ALA A 122 -5.81 8.58 -10.91
N ARG A 123 -5.77 9.92 -11.08
CA ARG A 123 -5.61 10.85 -9.95
C ARG A 123 -6.87 10.87 -9.06
N MET A 124 -6.64 11.05 -7.76
CA MET A 124 -7.69 11.34 -6.77
C MET A 124 -7.77 12.85 -6.54
N THR A 125 -8.98 13.41 -6.61
CA THR A 125 -9.20 14.87 -6.48
C THR A 125 -10.06 15.24 -5.27
N ASN A 126 -10.99 14.40 -4.87
CA ASN A 126 -11.99 14.70 -3.83
C ASN A 126 -11.71 13.88 -2.56
N VAL A 127 -10.56 14.12 -1.94
CA VAL A 127 -10.15 13.52 -0.66
C VAL A 127 -9.72 14.65 0.26
N ASP A 128 -10.31 14.71 1.44
CA ASP A 128 -9.85 15.63 2.48
C ASP A 128 -8.49 15.14 3.01
N LYS A 129 -7.43 15.83 2.60
CA LYS A 129 -6.07 15.51 3.01
C LYS A 129 -5.81 15.81 4.50
N ALA A 130 -6.56 16.75 5.10
CA ALA A 130 -6.39 17.11 6.50
C ALA A 130 -6.89 16.00 7.46
N ALA A 131 -7.70 15.07 6.95
CA ALA A 131 -8.14 13.89 7.70
C ALA A 131 -7.04 12.85 7.95
N PHE A 132 -5.85 13.01 7.32
CA PHE A 132 -4.72 12.10 7.40
C PHE A 132 -3.45 12.83 7.84
N ALA A 133 -2.51 12.14 8.46
CA ALA A 133 -1.20 12.70 8.77
C ALA A 133 -0.43 13.05 7.47
N ALA A 134 0.30 14.17 7.47
CA ALA A 134 1.01 14.64 6.29
C ALA A 134 1.92 13.58 5.63
N PRO A 135 2.74 12.78 6.37
CA PRO A 135 3.54 11.73 5.77
C PRO A 135 2.72 10.63 5.07
N VAL A 136 1.49 10.38 5.53
CA VAL A 136 0.57 9.41 4.92
C VAL A 136 0.02 9.94 3.59
N VAL A 137 -0.31 11.24 3.55
CA VAL A 137 -0.72 11.92 2.30
C VAL A 137 0.43 11.94 1.29
N ASP A 138 1.65 12.23 1.75
CA ASP A 138 2.85 12.24 0.90
C ASP A 138 3.14 10.86 0.33
N ALA A 139 2.98 9.80 1.13
CA ALA A 139 3.11 8.42 0.68
C ALA A 139 2.15 8.08 -0.48
N MET A 140 0.89 8.59 -0.43
CA MET A 140 -0.11 8.41 -1.48
C MET A 140 -0.01 9.40 -2.63
N SER A 141 0.99 10.29 -2.60
CA SER A 141 1.19 11.34 -3.59
C SER A 141 2.44 11.09 -4.44
N TYR A 142 2.37 11.40 -5.72
CA TYR A 142 3.52 11.37 -6.62
C TYR A 142 3.59 12.70 -7.39
N LYS A 143 4.75 13.38 -7.32
CA LYS A 143 4.95 14.72 -7.88
C LYS A 143 3.87 15.72 -7.44
N GLY A 144 3.50 15.69 -6.14
CA GLY A 144 2.52 16.59 -5.53
C GLY A 144 1.05 16.25 -5.81
N LEU A 145 0.76 15.19 -6.57
CA LEU A 145 -0.58 14.77 -6.95
C LEU A 145 -0.98 13.50 -6.20
N LEU A 146 -2.16 13.51 -5.59
CA LEU A 146 -2.72 12.36 -4.88
C LEU A 146 -3.25 11.32 -5.87
N TYR A 147 -2.95 10.03 -5.65
CA TYR A 147 -3.39 8.91 -6.49
C TYR A 147 -4.17 7.84 -5.74
N GLY A 148 -4.01 7.74 -4.44
CA GLY A 148 -4.67 6.72 -3.63
C GLY A 148 -5.35 7.29 -2.39
N VAL A 149 -6.31 6.52 -1.86
CA VAL A 149 -6.88 6.74 -0.53
C VAL A 149 -6.16 5.82 0.44
N PRO A 150 -5.41 6.35 1.42
CA PRO A 150 -4.76 5.53 2.43
C PRO A 150 -5.81 4.89 3.35
N TRP A 151 -5.63 3.62 3.70
CA TRP A 151 -6.53 2.95 4.63
C TRP A 151 -5.82 2.42 5.89
N ASN A 152 -4.50 2.23 5.84
CA ASN A 152 -3.70 1.91 7.02
C ASN A 152 -2.34 2.60 6.99
N VAL A 153 -1.72 2.65 8.17
CA VAL A 153 -0.32 2.98 8.36
C VAL A 153 0.32 1.90 9.25
N GLU A 154 1.52 1.48 8.91
CA GLU A 154 2.21 0.39 9.58
C GLU A 154 3.73 0.56 9.59
N ASN A 155 4.38 -0.10 10.51
CA ASN A 155 5.82 -0.37 10.51
C ASN A 155 6.07 -1.72 11.18
N ILE A 156 7.20 -2.34 10.87
CA ILE A 156 7.65 -3.55 11.55
C ILE A 156 8.37 -3.19 12.86
N ALA A 157 8.44 -4.15 13.77
CA ALA A 157 9.13 -4.01 15.06
C ALA A 157 9.77 -5.33 15.47
N LEU A 158 10.53 -5.31 16.56
CA LEU A 158 11.07 -6.50 17.20
C LEU A 158 10.01 -7.11 18.12
N ILE A 159 9.73 -8.38 17.95
CA ILE A 159 8.92 -9.17 18.87
C ILE A 159 9.85 -10.00 19.73
N VAL A 160 9.83 -9.76 21.02
CA VAL A 160 10.71 -10.38 22.00
C VAL A 160 9.97 -11.51 22.72
N ASN A 161 10.55 -12.69 22.75
CA ASN A 161 10.13 -13.78 23.62
C ASN A 161 10.60 -13.47 25.05
N THR A 162 9.69 -13.00 25.92
CA THR A 162 10.02 -12.54 27.26
C THR A 162 10.32 -13.69 28.25
N ASP A 163 9.98 -14.92 27.89
CA ASP A 163 10.37 -16.10 28.67
C ASP A 163 11.88 -16.42 28.50
N LEU A 164 12.46 -16.07 27.34
CA LEU A 164 13.89 -16.23 27.06
C LEU A 164 14.69 -14.95 27.35
N VAL A 165 14.10 -13.78 27.07
CA VAL A 165 14.74 -12.47 27.21
C VAL A 165 13.82 -11.54 28.01
N PRO A 166 13.94 -11.55 29.35
CA PRO A 166 13.07 -10.70 30.20
C PRO A 166 13.27 -9.20 30.00
N THR A 167 14.46 -8.77 29.54
CA THR A 167 14.75 -7.36 29.24
C THR A 167 15.08 -7.20 27.78
N ALA A 168 14.25 -6.46 27.04
CA ALA A 168 14.44 -6.21 25.62
C ALA A 168 15.75 -5.46 25.34
N PRO A 169 16.55 -5.86 24.31
CA PRO A 169 17.78 -5.19 23.95
C PRO A 169 17.50 -3.81 23.33
N LYS A 170 18.32 -2.82 23.66
CA LYS A 170 18.29 -1.47 23.07
C LYS A 170 19.38 -1.28 22.01
N THR A 171 20.42 -2.09 22.07
CA THR A 171 21.56 -2.07 21.16
C THR A 171 21.79 -3.43 20.51
N LEU A 172 22.40 -3.45 19.31
CA LEU A 172 22.80 -4.70 18.66
C LEU A 172 23.78 -5.50 19.54
N THR A 173 24.67 -4.83 20.28
CA THR A 173 25.60 -5.48 21.19
C THR A 173 24.88 -6.20 22.33
N GLU A 174 23.84 -5.60 22.92
CA GLU A 174 23.01 -6.27 23.92
C GLU A 174 22.30 -7.50 23.33
N MET A 175 21.72 -7.37 22.13
CA MET A 175 21.07 -8.47 21.41
C MET A 175 22.08 -9.61 21.12
N GLU A 176 23.27 -9.28 20.62
CA GLU A 176 24.36 -10.23 20.33
C GLU A 176 24.75 -10.99 21.61
N THR A 177 24.90 -10.28 22.73
CA THR A 177 25.27 -10.88 24.04
C THR A 177 24.16 -11.83 24.52
N GLN A 178 22.91 -11.43 24.44
CA GLN A 178 21.76 -12.27 24.81
C GLN A 178 21.67 -13.51 23.93
N CYS A 179 21.85 -13.36 22.60
CA CYS A 179 21.87 -14.46 21.64
C CYS A 179 23.00 -15.49 21.99
N ALA A 180 24.20 -15.00 22.24
CA ALA A 180 25.34 -15.84 22.60
C ALA A 180 25.08 -16.66 23.89
N ALA A 181 24.54 -16.02 24.93
CA ALA A 181 24.17 -16.66 26.16
C ALA A 181 23.10 -17.75 26.00
N LEU A 182 22.04 -17.46 25.23
CA LEU A 182 20.96 -18.41 24.94
C LEU A 182 21.44 -19.60 24.11
N LYS A 183 22.32 -19.37 23.13
CA LYS A 183 22.92 -20.42 22.32
C LYS A 183 23.81 -21.33 23.16
N THR A 184 24.69 -20.76 24.02
CA THR A 184 25.55 -21.52 24.96
C THR A 184 24.71 -22.37 25.92
N ALA A 185 23.57 -21.85 26.36
CA ALA A 185 22.63 -22.58 27.22
C ALA A 185 21.77 -23.61 26.48
N GLY A 186 21.92 -23.75 25.15
CA GLY A 186 21.13 -24.67 24.32
C GLY A 186 19.65 -24.32 24.24
N LYS A 187 19.28 -23.06 24.56
CA LYS A 187 17.85 -22.62 24.57
C LYS A 187 17.34 -22.19 23.25
N THR A 188 18.19 -21.79 22.30
CA THR A 188 17.80 -21.35 20.97
C THR A 188 18.58 -22.06 19.87
N LYS A 189 17.93 -22.35 18.75
CA LYS A 189 18.59 -22.79 17.50
C LYS A 189 18.90 -21.60 16.60
N VAL A 190 17.96 -20.68 16.49
CA VAL A 190 18.05 -19.41 15.78
C VAL A 190 17.67 -18.33 16.79
N CYS A 191 18.46 -17.29 16.92
CA CYS A 191 18.17 -16.27 17.92
C CYS A 191 17.15 -15.26 17.41
N LEU A 192 17.30 -14.81 16.16
CA LEU A 192 16.46 -13.79 15.52
C LEU A 192 15.90 -14.36 14.22
N GLU A 193 14.58 -14.50 14.13
CA GLU A 193 13.91 -14.85 12.89
C GLU A 193 13.55 -13.60 12.09
N ILE A 194 14.14 -13.50 10.90
CA ILE A 194 13.78 -12.57 9.84
C ILE A 194 13.57 -13.41 8.58
N PRO A 195 12.49 -13.22 7.81
CA PRO A 195 12.24 -14.01 6.61
C PRO A 195 13.40 -13.94 5.62
N TYR A 196 13.88 -15.11 5.19
CA TYR A 196 15.04 -15.26 4.31
C TYR A 196 14.92 -14.45 3.03
N GLY A 197 15.90 -13.58 2.79
CA GLY A 197 15.98 -12.77 1.59
C GLY A 197 14.92 -11.68 1.46
N ASP A 198 14.24 -11.30 2.54
CA ASP A 198 13.26 -10.21 2.53
C ASP A 198 13.87 -8.89 3.01
N PRO A 199 14.14 -7.93 2.09
CA PRO A 199 14.77 -6.66 2.45
C PRO A 199 13.89 -5.79 3.35
N TYR A 200 12.57 -5.92 3.27
CA TYR A 200 11.64 -5.13 4.09
C TYR A 200 11.79 -5.48 5.58
N HIS A 201 11.82 -6.78 5.89
CA HIS A 201 12.00 -7.24 7.27
C HIS A 201 13.43 -7.08 7.78
N HIS A 202 14.44 -7.09 6.88
CA HIS A 202 15.83 -6.80 7.23
C HIS A 202 16.12 -5.30 7.38
N TYR A 203 15.21 -4.41 6.97
CA TYR A 203 15.49 -2.97 6.94
C TYR A 203 15.88 -2.36 8.30
N PRO A 204 15.28 -2.71 9.45
CA PRO A 204 15.72 -2.20 10.74
C PRO A 204 17.17 -2.59 11.09
N LEU A 205 17.58 -3.82 10.78
CA LEU A 205 18.96 -4.29 10.94
C LEU A 205 19.89 -3.53 9.98
N PHE A 206 19.49 -3.38 8.73
CA PHE A 206 20.25 -2.67 7.72
C PHE A 206 20.51 -1.20 8.11
N THR A 207 19.50 -0.51 8.62
CA THR A 207 19.65 0.88 9.08
C THR A 207 20.44 0.98 10.38
N ALA A 208 20.33 0.00 11.28
CA ALA A 208 21.14 -0.08 12.49
C ALA A 208 22.64 -0.22 12.18
N LEU A 209 22.98 -0.79 11.03
CA LEU A 209 24.35 -0.87 10.51
C LEU A 209 24.77 0.34 9.67
N GLY A 210 23.89 1.34 9.49
CA GLY A 210 24.16 2.60 8.81
C GLY A 210 23.80 2.63 7.33
N GLY A 211 23.02 1.63 6.84
CA GLY A 211 22.50 1.59 5.47
C GLY A 211 21.21 2.41 5.32
N TYR A 212 20.92 2.78 4.10
CA TYR A 212 19.62 3.31 3.64
C TYR A 212 19.48 3.04 2.14
N VAL A 213 18.27 3.13 1.57
CA VAL A 213 18.10 2.86 0.12
C VAL A 213 18.38 4.12 -0.67
N PHE A 214 17.54 5.13 -0.55
CA PHE A 214 17.69 6.43 -1.20
C PHE A 214 17.73 7.54 -0.16
N GLY A 215 18.54 8.56 -0.38
CA GLY A 215 18.58 9.75 0.45
C GLY A 215 17.27 10.54 0.34
N TRP A 216 16.74 10.96 1.50
CA TRP A 216 15.57 11.82 1.59
C TRP A 216 16.01 13.24 1.94
N LYS A 217 15.75 14.20 1.06
CA LYS A 217 16.13 15.59 1.27
C LYS A 217 15.05 16.53 0.74
N ASN A 218 14.65 17.49 1.58
CA ASN A 218 13.67 18.53 1.23
C ASN A 218 12.35 18.00 0.66
N GLY A 219 11.83 16.88 1.19
CA GLY A 219 10.58 16.29 0.71
C GLY A 219 10.70 15.42 -0.54
N PHE A 220 11.92 15.11 -1.00
CA PHE A 220 12.16 14.34 -2.21
C PHE A 220 13.16 13.21 -2.01
N TRP A 221 12.95 12.10 -2.71
CA TRP A 221 13.90 11.00 -2.80
C TRP A 221 14.96 11.31 -3.85
N SER A 222 16.22 11.16 -3.47
CA SER A 222 17.36 11.37 -4.37
C SER A 222 17.83 10.04 -4.95
N THR A 223 17.63 9.83 -6.24
CA THR A 223 18.15 8.64 -6.95
C THR A 223 19.67 8.67 -7.16
N LYS A 224 20.32 9.78 -6.82
CA LYS A 224 21.79 9.93 -6.87
C LYS A 224 22.44 9.66 -5.52
N ASP A 225 21.68 9.69 -4.43
CA ASP A 225 22.13 9.39 -3.08
C ASP A 225 21.64 7.99 -2.71
N ILE A 226 22.50 7.00 -2.95
CA ILE A 226 22.21 5.58 -2.74
C ILE A 226 23.04 5.09 -1.55
N GLY A 227 22.35 4.74 -0.47
CA GLY A 227 22.96 4.36 0.79
C GLY A 227 23.14 2.86 1.02
N ILE A 228 22.82 2.03 0.02
CA ILE A 228 23.03 0.56 0.10
C ILE A 228 24.50 0.24 0.30
N ALA A 229 25.40 1.05 -0.27
CA ALA A 229 26.83 0.96 -0.09
C ALA A 229 27.39 2.19 0.65
N SER A 230 26.65 2.74 1.61
CA SER A 230 27.14 3.87 2.40
C SER A 230 28.41 3.50 3.17
N LYS A 231 29.30 4.48 3.39
CA LYS A 231 30.54 4.26 4.14
C LYS A 231 30.31 3.63 5.50
N THR A 232 29.28 4.07 6.22
CA THR A 232 28.94 3.53 7.54
C THR A 232 28.45 2.09 7.44
N PHE A 233 27.59 1.78 6.43
CA PHE A 233 27.12 0.41 6.25
C PHE A 233 28.28 -0.54 5.90
N LEU A 234 29.12 -0.19 4.93
CA LEU A 234 30.25 -1.03 4.53
C LEU A 234 31.23 -1.31 5.70
N ALA A 235 31.46 -0.34 6.56
CA ALA A 235 32.28 -0.51 7.77
C ALA A 235 31.69 -1.51 8.79
N ASN A 236 30.39 -1.81 8.72
CA ASN A 236 29.67 -2.66 9.66
C ASN A 236 29.04 -3.92 8.99
N ALA A 237 29.10 -4.03 7.68
CA ALA A 237 28.40 -5.07 6.90
C ALA A 237 28.84 -6.50 7.28
N ALA A 238 30.11 -6.71 7.64
CA ALA A 238 30.63 -8.01 8.08
C ALA A 238 29.90 -8.60 9.30
N LYS A 239 29.15 -7.78 10.08
CA LYS A 239 28.28 -8.30 11.14
C LYS A 239 27.19 -9.21 10.60
N ILE A 240 26.68 -8.94 9.39
CA ILE A 240 25.64 -9.76 8.75
C ILE A 240 26.19 -11.17 8.48
N ASP A 241 27.40 -11.27 7.95
CA ASP A 241 28.07 -12.56 7.72
C ASP A 241 28.24 -13.32 9.06
N GLY A 242 28.66 -12.60 10.10
CA GLY A 242 28.76 -13.13 11.45
C GLY A 242 27.42 -13.64 11.97
N TYR A 243 26.33 -12.91 11.77
CA TYR A 243 25.00 -13.31 12.26
C TYR A 243 24.51 -14.63 11.64
N TYR A 244 24.77 -14.86 10.35
CA TYR A 244 24.45 -16.16 9.73
C TYR A 244 25.39 -17.26 10.20
N LYS A 245 26.71 -17.00 10.28
CA LYS A 245 27.71 -17.96 10.75
C LYS A 245 27.47 -18.38 12.20
N ASP A 246 27.12 -17.43 13.06
CA ASP A 246 26.93 -17.67 14.48
C ASP A 246 25.51 -18.15 14.82
N GLY A 247 24.61 -18.30 13.84
CA GLY A 247 23.24 -18.75 14.03
C GLY A 247 22.36 -17.73 14.77
N ILE A 248 22.72 -16.46 14.72
CA ILE A 248 21.80 -15.37 15.12
C ILE A 248 20.68 -15.28 14.11
N LEU A 249 21.01 -15.25 12.80
CA LEU A 249 20.08 -15.36 11.68
C LEU A 249 20.12 -16.74 11.04
N SER A 250 19.04 -17.15 10.36
CA SER A 250 18.98 -18.38 9.58
C SER A 250 18.39 -18.15 8.18
N LYS A 251 18.95 -18.84 7.19
CA LYS A 251 18.37 -18.92 5.85
C LYS A 251 17.09 -19.77 5.78
N ASP A 252 16.81 -20.56 6.83
CA ASP A 252 15.61 -21.39 6.93
C ASP A 252 14.43 -20.65 7.57
N SER A 253 14.60 -19.36 7.96
CA SER A 253 13.53 -18.55 8.51
C SER A 253 12.55 -18.10 7.40
N GLY A 254 11.26 -18.43 7.56
CA GLY A 254 10.17 -18.01 6.69
C GLY A 254 9.21 -17.06 7.40
N TYR A 255 8.14 -16.67 6.72
CA TYR A 255 7.07 -15.85 7.28
C TYR A 255 6.21 -16.58 8.33
N GLU A 256 6.37 -17.88 8.46
CA GLU A 256 5.72 -18.73 9.46
C GLU A 256 6.34 -18.59 10.84
N PHE A 257 7.57 -18.03 10.95
CA PHE A 257 8.29 -17.82 12.20
C PHE A 257 8.29 -19.06 13.13
N THR A 258 8.59 -20.22 12.54
CA THR A 258 8.37 -21.52 13.18
C THR A 258 9.18 -21.72 14.45
N GLN A 259 10.41 -21.19 14.52
CA GLN A 259 11.25 -21.32 15.73
C GLN A 259 10.75 -20.39 16.84
N TRP A 260 10.28 -19.19 16.50
CA TRP A 260 9.75 -18.27 17.49
C TRP A 260 8.43 -18.80 18.09
N TYR A 261 7.48 -19.24 17.27
CA TYR A 261 6.23 -19.82 17.78
C TYR A 261 6.41 -21.12 18.55
N ALA A 262 7.50 -21.86 18.29
CA ALA A 262 7.90 -23.02 19.08
C ALA A 262 8.65 -22.67 20.39
N GLY A 263 8.85 -21.37 20.69
CA GLY A 263 9.59 -20.91 21.86
C GLY A 263 11.10 -21.12 21.76
N LYS A 264 11.63 -21.37 20.55
CA LYS A 264 13.05 -21.70 20.28
C LYS A 264 13.83 -20.57 19.60
N ALA A 265 13.21 -19.42 19.40
CA ALA A 265 13.87 -18.17 19.01
C ALA A 265 13.55 -17.08 20.02
N ALA A 266 14.55 -16.23 20.30
CA ALA A 266 14.42 -15.13 21.23
C ALA A 266 13.67 -13.94 20.62
N PHE A 267 13.87 -13.73 19.33
CA PHE A 267 13.36 -12.57 18.61
C PHE A 267 12.78 -12.96 17.26
N MET A 268 11.80 -12.17 16.79
CA MET A 268 11.39 -12.12 15.38
C MET A 268 11.11 -10.69 14.96
N VAL A 269 11.24 -10.41 13.67
CA VAL A 269 10.84 -9.13 13.08
C VAL A 269 9.60 -9.34 12.24
N THR A 270 8.51 -8.65 12.59
CA THR A 270 7.25 -8.71 11.83
C THR A 270 6.46 -7.42 12.01
N GLY A 271 5.32 -7.30 11.32
CA GLY A 271 4.42 -6.16 11.38
C GLY A 271 3.08 -6.47 12.04
N PRO A 272 2.22 -5.44 12.18
CA PRO A 272 0.94 -5.56 12.89
C PRO A 272 -0.06 -6.52 12.20
N TRP A 273 0.11 -6.85 10.93
CA TRP A 273 -0.67 -7.90 10.25
C TRP A 273 -0.54 -9.28 10.90
N ASN A 274 0.49 -9.48 11.73
CA ASN A 274 0.72 -10.74 12.45
C ASN A 274 0.11 -10.75 13.86
N ILE A 275 -0.51 -9.66 14.32
CA ILE A 275 -1.13 -9.55 15.67
C ILE A 275 -2.16 -10.67 15.89
N GLY A 276 -2.94 -11.01 14.86
CA GLY A 276 -3.91 -12.10 14.95
C GLY A 276 -3.27 -13.45 15.30
N ASN A 277 -2.10 -13.76 14.75
CA ASN A 277 -1.35 -14.98 15.06
C ASN A 277 -0.68 -14.88 16.43
N LEU A 278 -0.11 -13.72 16.77
CA LEU A 278 0.48 -13.47 18.10
C LEU A 278 -0.55 -13.69 19.22
N LYS A 279 -1.79 -13.22 19.05
CA LYS A 279 -2.86 -13.39 20.04
C LYS A 279 -3.41 -14.80 20.15
N LYS A 280 -3.36 -15.58 19.08
CA LYS A 280 -3.85 -16.97 19.05
C LYS A 280 -2.87 -17.94 19.69
N GLN A 281 -1.56 -17.69 19.62
CA GLN A 281 -0.57 -18.52 20.26
C GLN A 281 -0.51 -18.24 21.78
N THR A 282 -0.29 -19.27 22.56
CA THR A 282 -0.21 -19.17 24.04
C THR A 282 1.11 -19.72 24.59
N ALA A 283 1.97 -20.25 23.72
CA ALA A 283 3.22 -20.92 24.11
C ALA A 283 4.35 -19.93 24.49
N VAL A 284 4.28 -18.70 24.03
CA VAL A 284 5.34 -17.69 24.20
C VAL A 284 4.74 -16.41 24.77
N LYS A 285 5.27 -15.92 25.87
CA LYS A 285 5.03 -14.56 26.34
C LYS A 285 5.88 -13.60 25.54
N TYR A 286 5.32 -12.47 25.14
CA TYR A 286 6.02 -11.56 24.26
C TYR A 286 5.80 -10.08 24.56
N ALA A 287 6.73 -9.27 24.04
CA ALA A 287 6.61 -7.83 23.98
C ALA A 287 6.91 -7.36 22.55
N VAL A 288 6.25 -6.29 22.12
CA VAL A 288 6.52 -5.60 20.84
C VAL A 288 7.30 -4.34 21.17
N VAL A 289 8.52 -4.21 20.65
CA VAL A 289 9.47 -3.14 21.01
C VAL A 289 10.20 -2.63 19.77
N PRO A 290 10.82 -1.43 19.81
CA PRO A 290 11.72 -0.97 18.76
C PRO A 290 12.86 -1.98 18.50
N PHE A 291 13.27 -2.10 17.23
CA PHE A 291 14.46 -2.87 16.89
C PHE A 291 15.71 -2.16 17.43
N PRO A 292 16.70 -2.88 18.00
CA PRO A 292 17.88 -2.28 18.63
C PRO A 292 18.73 -1.50 17.63
N SER A 293 19.32 -0.40 18.10
CA SER A 293 20.24 0.43 17.31
C SER A 293 21.67 -0.12 17.38
N GLY A 294 22.49 0.21 16.40
CA GLY A 294 23.87 -0.21 16.30
C GLY A 294 24.81 0.96 16.03
N ALA A 295 25.57 0.88 14.93
CA ALA A 295 26.42 1.96 14.45
C ALA A 295 25.59 3.22 14.05
N ALA A 296 24.30 3.03 13.79
CA ALA A 296 23.35 4.08 13.54
C ALA A 296 22.00 3.77 14.22
N GLN A 297 21.10 4.77 14.22
CA GLN A 297 19.73 4.60 14.67
C GLN A 297 19.02 3.58 13.79
N SER A 298 18.48 2.52 14.41
CA SER A 298 17.58 1.61 13.74
C SER A 298 16.30 2.31 13.30
N ARG A 299 15.86 2.08 12.07
CA ARG A 299 14.66 2.67 11.47
C ARG A 299 13.91 1.62 10.67
N PRO A 300 12.63 1.36 10.95
CA PRO A 300 11.81 0.55 10.08
C PRO A 300 11.34 1.37 8.87
N PHE A 301 10.88 0.70 7.82
CA PHE A 301 10.04 1.38 6.85
C PHE A 301 8.66 1.70 7.46
N MET A 302 8.14 2.89 7.18
CA MET A 302 6.73 3.19 7.32
C MET A 302 6.02 2.70 6.06
N GLY A 303 5.11 1.76 6.21
CA GLY A 303 4.21 1.30 5.16
C GLY A 303 2.89 2.05 5.20
N VAL A 304 2.37 2.41 4.04
CA VAL A 304 0.99 2.92 3.88
C VAL A 304 0.35 2.11 2.75
N ASN A 305 -0.72 1.39 3.05
CA ASN A 305 -1.49 0.75 1.99
C ASN A 305 -2.63 1.65 1.53
N GLY A 306 -2.82 1.70 0.23
CA GLY A 306 -3.83 2.51 -0.43
C GLY A 306 -4.79 1.71 -1.28
N LEU A 307 -5.90 2.38 -1.59
CA LEU A 307 -6.84 1.97 -2.62
C LEU A 307 -6.64 2.93 -3.80
N TYR A 308 -6.33 2.38 -4.97
CA TYR A 308 -5.98 3.13 -6.16
C TYR A 308 -6.97 2.87 -7.28
N ILE A 309 -7.43 3.90 -7.98
CA ILE A 309 -8.27 3.74 -9.17
C ILE A 309 -7.38 3.43 -10.38
N SER A 310 -7.65 2.32 -11.05
CA SER A 310 -7.03 2.03 -12.33
C SER A 310 -7.42 3.09 -13.37
N LYS A 311 -6.47 3.56 -14.17
CA LYS A 311 -6.75 4.43 -15.32
C LYS A 311 -7.67 3.75 -16.35
N PHE A 312 -7.67 2.42 -16.36
CA PHE A 312 -8.42 1.55 -17.27
C PHE A 312 -9.71 1.00 -16.64
N ALA A 313 -10.13 1.55 -15.48
CA ALA A 313 -11.33 1.14 -14.78
C ALA A 313 -12.57 1.26 -15.66
N LYS A 314 -13.32 0.18 -15.85
CA LYS A 314 -14.60 0.16 -16.58
C LYS A 314 -15.71 0.86 -15.81
N ASN A 315 -15.61 0.81 -14.46
CA ASN A 315 -16.58 1.40 -13.54
C ASN A 315 -15.94 2.55 -12.72
N SER A 316 -15.18 3.42 -13.38
CA SER A 316 -14.41 4.49 -12.73
C SER A 316 -15.26 5.44 -11.89
N VAL A 317 -16.51 5.71 -12.29
CA VAL A 317 -17.44 6.56 -11.52
C VAL A 317 -17.81 5.89 -10.20
N THR A 318 -18.17 4.61 -10.23
CA THR A 318 -18.52 3.83 -9.04
C THR A 318 -17.29 3.66 -8.11
N ALA A 319 -16.11 3.37 -8.69
CA ALA A 319 -14.86 3.28 -7.95
C ALA A 319 -14.53 4.61 -7.25
N ARG A 320 -14.69 5.74 -7.95
CA ARG A 320 -14.44 7.07 -7.39
C ARG A 320 -15.42 7.41 -6.28
N ALA A 321 -16.73 7.11 -6.47
CA ALA A 321 -17.74 7.31 -5.43
C ALA A 321 -17.44 6.51 -4.16
N PHE A 322 -17.01 5.25 -4.30
CA PHE A 322 -16.58 4.44 -3.16
C PHE A 322 -15.38 5.06 -2.45
N LEU A 323 -14.31 5.39 -3.18
CA LEU A 323 -13.08 5.89 -2.59
C LEU A 323 -13.27 7.27 -1.92
N SER A 324 -14.00 8.19 -2.57
CA SER A 324 -14.15 9.56 -2.07
C SER A 324 -15.16 9.71 -0.93
N ASN A 325 -16.14 8.80 -0.83
CA ASN A 325 -17.25 8.97 0.13
C ASN A 325 -17.26 7.93 1.25
N TYR A 326 -16.74 6.72 1.00
CA TYR A 326 -16.81 5.65 1.99
C TYR A 326 -15.45 5.15 2.46
N ALA A 327 -14.48 4.95 1.57
CA ALA A 327 -13.15 4.50 1.96
C ALA A 327 -12.42 5.49 2.89
N VAL A 328 -12.81 6.77 2.86
CA VAL A 328 -12.34 7.84 3.75
C VAL A 328 -13.14 7.96 5.05
N SER A 329 -14.08 7.04 5.32
CA SER A 329 -14.88 7.06 6.55
C SER A 329 -14.26 6.22 7.66
N SER A 330 -14.56 6.56 8.92
CA SER A 330 -14.19 5.74 10.07
C SER A 330 -14.79 4.33 9.98
N ASP A 331 -16.03 4.19 9.49
CA ASP A 331 -16.70 2.90 9.36
C ASP A 331 -15.91 1.93 8.49
N PHE A 332 -15.46 2.37 7.31
CA PHE A 332 -14.65 1.53 6.43
C PHE A 332 -13.30 1.19 7.06
N GLN A 333 -12.59 2.19 7.58
CA GLN A 333 -11.25 1.99 8.09
C GLN A 333 -11.21 1.18 9.38
N LEU A 334 -12.20 1.34 10.26
CA LEU A 334 -12.36 0.49 11.44
C LEU A 334 -12.79 -0.94 11.07
N ALA A 335 -13.62 -1.12 10.04
CA ALA A 335 -13.93 -2.45 9.51
C ALA A 335 -12.67 -3.14 8.95
N MET A 336 -11.83 -2.41 8.20
CA MET A 336 -10.53 -2.91 7.74
C MET A 336 -9.61 -3.28 8.92
N TYR A 337 -9.51 -2.41 9.92
CA TYR A 337 -8.74 -2.66 11.14
C TYR A 337 -9.20 -3.93 11.86
N LYS A 338 -10.51 -4.09 12.07
CA LYS A 338 -11.08 -5.25 12.75
C LYS A 338 -10.71 -6.58 12.08
N GLU A 339 -10.64 -6.59 10.76
CA GLU A 339 -10.37 -7.80 9.99
C GLU A 339 -8.88 -8.04 9.74
N PHE A 340 -8.08 -6.99 9.60
CA PHE A 340 -6.67 -7.10 9.22
C PHE A 340 -5.69 -6.78 10.36
N GLY A 341 -6.13 -6.05 11.41
CA GLY A 341 -5.35 -5.81 12.62
C GLY A 341 -4.32 -4.67 12.54
N VAL A 342 -4.27 -3.92 11.43
CA VAL A 342 -3.31 -2.82 11.21
C VAL A 342 -3.96 -1.48 11.48
N ALA A 343 -3.23 -0.53 12.07
CA ALA A 343 -3.75 0.78 12.45
C ALA A 343 -4.37 1.52 11.25
N PRO A 344 -5.58 2.11 11.40
CA PRO A 344 -6.19 2.93 10.36
C PRO A 344 -5.29 4.10 9.96
N ALA A 345 -5.40 4.56 8.71
CA ALA A 345 -4.72 5.77 8.26
C ALA A 345 -5.45 7.05 8.67
N LEU A 346 -6.79 7.00 8.77
CA LEU A 346 -7.65 8.12 9.12
C LEU A 346 -7.46 8.52 10.59
N LEU A 347 -7.15 9.77 10.88
CA LEU A 347 -6.86 10.27 12.23
C LEU A 347 -8.02 10.01 13.22
N ASN A 348 -9.26 10.26 12.79
CA ASN A 348 -10.43 9.99 13.63
C ASN A 348 -10.59 8.50 13.95
N ALA A 349 -10.28 7.60 12.99
CA ALA A 349 -10.34 6.17 13.24
C ALA A 349 -9.19 5.68 14.15
N GLN A 350 -8.02 6.33 14.10
CA GLN A 350 -6.93 6.03 15.04
C GLN A 350 -7.29 6.33 16.50
N SER A 351 -8.15 7.31 16.72
CA SER A 351 -8.60 7.71 18.06
C SER A 351 -9.68 6.79 18.65
N ASP A 352 -10.18 5.81 17.89
CA ASP A 352 -11.18 4.86 18.36
C ASP A 352 -10.64 4.00 19.51
N ALA A 353 -11.51 3.72 20.50
CA ALA A 353 -11.13 2.93 21.69
C ALA A 353 -10.61 1.52 21.33
N ALA A 354 -11.15 0.90 20.27
CA ALA A 354 -10.69 -0.40 19.82
C ALA A 354 -9.26 -0.37 19.29
N VAL A 355 -8.82 0.77 18.72
CA VAL A 355 -7.45 0.96 18.23
C VAL A 355 -6.52 1.34 19.37
N THR A 356 -6.90 2.33 20.18
CA THR A 356 -6.05 2.89 21.24
C THR A 356 -5.81 1.94 22.40
N SER A 357 -6.74 1.01 22.69
CA SER A 357 -6.56 -0.03 23.70
C SER A 357 -5.74 -1.23 23.27
N ASN A 358 -5.34 -1.31 21.99
CA ASN A 358 -4.57 -2.44 21.47
C ASN A 358 -3.09 -2.29 21.83
N LYS A 359 -2.62 -3.11 22.78
CA LYS A 359 -1.26 -3.06 23.32
C LYS A 359 -0.19 -3.40 22.28
N GLU A 360 -0.49 -4.33 21.37
CA GLU A 360 0.41 -4.70 20.29
C GLU A 360 0.61 -3.54 19.33
N LEU A 361 -0.48 -2.86 18.94
CA LEU A 361 -0.36 -1.65 18.10
C LEU A 361 0.42 -0.55 18.80
N ALA A 362 0.25 -0.35 20.09
CA ALA A 362 1.05 0.61 20.87
C ALA A 362 2.55 0.25 20.83
N GLY A 363 2.89 -1.04 20.88
CA GLY A 363 4.25 -1.53 20.69
C GLY A 363 4.83 -1.18 19.33
N PHE A 364 4.10 -1.42 18.23
CA PHE A 364 4.52 -1.01 16.88
C PHE A 364 4.63 0.52 16.77
N ALA A 365 3.66 1.26 17.31
CA ALA A 365 3.66 2.71 17.30
C ALA A 365 4.86 3.33 18.05
N SER A 366 5.40 2.66 19.07
CA SER A 366 6.60 3.11 19.80
C SER A 366 7.84 3.24 18.90
N PHE A 367 7.86 2.58 17.74
CA PHE A 367 8.95 2.63 16.77
C PHE A 367 8.62 3.53 15.56
N SER A 368 7.40 4.04 15.46
CA SER A 368 6.96 4.84 14.31
C SER A 368 7.63 6.22 14.22
N GLY A 369 8.03 6.81 15.35
CA GLY A 369 8.65 8.14 15.39
C GLY A 369 9.98 8.25 14.64
N VAL A 370 10.66 7.13 14.36
CA VAL A 370 11.90 7.07 13.58
C VAL A 370 11.73 6.35 12.24
N ALA A 371 10.52 5.88 11.93
CA ALA A 371 10.23 5.16 10.70
C ALA A 371 10.43 6.06 9.47
N GLN A 372 10.92 5.47 8.39
CA GLN A 372 11.07 6.14 7.11
C GLN A 372 10.00 5.66 6.14
N PRO A 373 9.29 6.54 5.40
CA PRO A 373 8.45 6.12 4.30
C PRO A 373 9.25 5.24 3.32
N MET A 374 8.62 4.22 2.75
CA MET A 374 9.24 3.55 1.61
C MET A 374 9.32 4.53 0.43
N PRO A 375 10.41 4.51 -0.36
CA PRO A 375 10.52 5.37 -1.52
C PRO A 375 9.42 5.06 -2.55
N ASN A 376 8.52 6.01 -2.79
CA ASN A 376 7.42 5.89 -3.76
C ASN A 376 7.81 6.36 -5.18
N ILE A 377 9.05 6.11 -5.58
CA ILE A 377 9.63 6.44 -6.89
C ILE A 377 9.77 5.19 -7.76
N PRO A 378 9.78 5.33 -9.11
CA PRO A 378 9.86 4.17 -10.02
C PRO A 378 11.05 3.25 -9.75
N GLN A 379 12.19 3.83 -9.37
CA GLN A 379 13.44 3.10 -9.11
C GLN A 379 13.32 2.10 -7.94
N MET A 380 12.46 2.37 -6.96
CA MET A 380 12.26 1.45 -5.83
C MET A 380 11.73 0.09 -6.28
N GLY A 381 10.89 0.07 -7.32
CA GLY A 381 10.37 -1.18 -7.87
C GLY A 381 11.46 -2.15 -8.34
N SER A 382 12.59 -1.64 -8.83
CA SER A 382 13.73 -2.45 -9.26
C SER A 382 14.64 -2.86 -8.09
N VAL A 383 14.64 -2.11 -7.00
CA VAL A 383 15.53 -2.38 -5.84
C VAL A 383 15.14 -3.66 -5.11
N TRP A 384 13.84 -3.92 -4.94
CA TRP A 384 13.36 -5.03 -4.09
C TRP A 384 13.93 -6.39 -4.49
N THR A 385 13.88 -6.73 -5.76
CA THR A 385 14.35 -8.03 -6.26
C THR A 385 15.85 -8.19 -6.13
N ASP A 386 16.61 -7.21 -6.58
CA ASP A 386 18.07 -7.28 -6.57
C ASP A 386 18.62 -7.27 -5.14
N TRP A 387 18.03 -6.45 -4.29
CA TRP A 387 18.40 -6.38 -2.86
C TRP A 387 18.03 -7.66 -2.11
N GLY A 388 16.86 -8.24 -2.38
CA GLY A 388 16.47 -9.54 -1.84
C GLY A 388 17.42 -10.66 -2.29
N ASN A 389 17.84 -10.67 -3.55
CA ASN A 389 18.84 -11.63 -4.05
C ASN A 389 20.22 -11.44 -3.41
N ALA A 390 20.62 -10.19 -3.14
CA ALA A 390 21.85 -9.91 -2.40
C ALA A 390 21.79 -10.49 -0.98
N TRP A 391 20.71 -10.28 -0.23
CA TRP A 391 20.50 -10.90 1.09
C TRP A 391 20.60 -12.42 1.04
N LYS A 392 19.98 -13.07 0.05
CA LYS A 392 20.05 -14.53 -0.15
C LYS A 392 21.47 -15.00 -0.44
N THR A 393 22.19 -14.27 -1.27
CA THR A 393 23.57 -14.59 -1.64
C THR A 393 24.49 -14.55 -0.44
N VAL A 394 24.33 -13.56 0.42
CA VAL A 394 25.08 -13.45 1.69
C VAL A 394 24.68 -14.56 2.66
N ALA A 395 23.40 -14.79 2.88
CA ALA A 395 22.89 -15.83 3.77
C ALA A 395 23.34 -17.24 3.35
N ASP A 396 23.49 -17.49 2.04
CA ASP A 396 24.00 -18.75 1.50
C ASP A 396 25.52 -18.87 1.58
N GLY A 397 26.23 -17.85 2.03
CA GLY A 397 27.70 -17.82 2.07
C GLY A 397 28.36 -17.78 0.68
N LYS A 398 27.62 -17.36 -0.36
CA LYS A 398 28.11 -17.23 -1.76
C LYS A 398 28.85 -15.92 -1.99
N SER A 399 28.65 -14.92 -1.12
CA SER A 399 29.34 -13.64 -1.10
C SER A 399 29.36 -13.10 0.33
N THR A 400 30.20 -12.10 0.58
CA THR A 400 30.15 -11.31 1.83
C THR A 400 29.17 -10.16 1.71
N ALA A 401 28.74 -9.62 2.86
CA ALA A 401 27.88 -8.44 2.92
C ALA A 401 28.64 -7.13 2.65
N SER A 402 29.96 -7.18 2.67
CA SER A 402 30.88 -6.06 2.41
C SER A 402 31.47 -6.09 1.02
#